data_f6f5fa90370f3dd0fc7bca2d12ea0e69
#
_entry.id   f6f5fa90370f3dd0fc7bca2d12ea0e69
#
_cell.length_a   1.000
_cell.length_b   1.000
_cell.length_c   1.000
_cell.angle_alpha   90.00
_cell.angle_beta   90.00
_cell.angle_gamma   90.00
#
_symmetry.space_group_name_H-M   'P 1'
#
loop_
_entity.id
_entity.type
_entity.pdbx_description
1 polymer ?
#
loop_
_entity_poly.entity_id
_entity_poly.type
_entity_poly.pdbx_seq_one_letter_code
_entity_poly.pdbx_strand_id
1 'polypeptide(L)'
;MNRTFRFGVIALFVALASAPARAQVKPGDVITKDNAPKVKDFLSPGNYQLVQEGMQMNIVPTTKLEWPPPYTQATEKYSSQTELAPDGTLKNYIAGLPFPLVDANDPNVAAKIMWNFSFRPLYSDDIDARGVEVSSYGPSGGEPLSYFTVGHFSFYNNIGRIEVPPIPTDPDASASGIRYRFGFYPFLEPTGMRGFGLLRYRHIEPDIEDNVWVYAPNTRRLRRQSPEALSDALGMLPGFGGGSGGGGQMGGAAIGGGSSSTYVNTLDPDSYFGFAAKVENYTYKFLGDKSMLAVVHAKNSPAEPCPTDAGRSICPENWEMRRVYAVEATVKPKYDLSVPKRVLYIDSEGWLITASDL
;
A
#
# COMPACT_ATOMS: atom_id res chain seq x y z
N MET A 1 52.40 -72.78 -1.87
CA MET A 1 50.95 -72.40 -1.79
C MET A 1 50.83 -70.90 -1.80
N ASN A 2 50.71 -70.30 -3.00
CA ASN A 2 50.65 -68.88 -3.20
C ASN A 2 49.18 -68.46 -3.33
N ARG A 3 48.69 -67.63 -2.40
CA ARG A 3 47.39 -66.98 -2.51
C ARG A 3 47.60 -65.52 -2.93
N THR A 4 47.27 -65.20 -4.19
CA THR A 4 47.22 -63.86 -4.75
C THR A 4 45.89 -63.21 -4.34
N PHE A 5 45.94 -62.10 -3.58
CA PHE A 5 44.81 -61.22 -3.27
C PHE A 5 44.66 -60.19 -4.41
N ARG A 6 43.50 -60.21 -5.10
CA ARG A 6 43.14 -59.17 -6.09
C ARG A 6 42.33 -58.10 -5.34
N PHE A 7 42.86 -56.90 -5.28
CA PHE A 7 42.14 -55.69 -4.89
C PHE A 7 41.30 -55.18 -6.03
N GLY A 8 39.98 -55.24 -5.90
CA GLY A 8 39.08 -54.56 -6.84
C GLY A 8 38.89 -53.10 -6.40
N VAL A 9 39.28 -52.16 -7.26
CA VAL A 9 39.03 -50.74 -7.10
C VAL A 9 37.59 -50.45 -7.59
N ILE A 10 36.67 -50.13 -6.65
CA ILE A 10 35.33 -49.64 -6.96
C ILE A 10 35.46 -48.12 -7.16
N ALA A 11 35.40 -47.67 -8.41
CA ALA A 11 35.30 -46.24 -8.74
C ALA A 11 33.85 -45.76 -8.48
N LEU A 12 33.67 -44.99 -7.40
CA LEU A 12 32.41 -44.32 -7.09
C LEU A 12 32.25 -43.10 -7.97
N PHE A 13 31.43 -43.20 -9.02
CA PHE A 13 31.02 -42.04 -9.83
C PHE A 13 29.99 -41.21 -8.99
N VAL A 14 30.47 -40.12 -8.41
CA VAL A 14 29.58 -39.09 -7.85
C VAL A 14 29.07 -38.26 -9.01
N ALA A 15 27.85 -38.53 -9.47
CA ALA A 15 27.13 -37.66 -10.39
C ALA A 15 26.78 -36.37 -9.64
N LEU A 16 27.56 -35.31 -9.83
CA LEU A 16 27.16 -33.95 -9.45
C LEU A 16 25.96 -33.57 -10.35
N ALA A 17 24.76 -33.72 -9.80
CA ALA A 17 23.57 -33.11 -10.36
C ALA A 17 23.78 -31.59 -10.31
N SER A 18 24.16 -30.97 -11.41
CA SER A 18 24.12 -29.53 -11.59
C SER A 18 22.66 -29.10 -11.53
N ALA A 19 22.22 -28.59 -10.39
CA ALA A 19 20.96 -27.86 -10.32
C ALA A 19 21.01 -26.78 -11.42
N PRO A 20 19.93 -26.60 -12.22
CA PRO A 20 19.92 -25.56 -13.22
C PRO A 20 20.17 -24.24 -12.47
N ALA A 21 21.20 -23.49 -12.89
CA ALA A 21 21.45 -22.15 -12.39
C ALA A 21 20.19 -21.35 -12.70
N ARG A 22 19.36 -21.09 -11.68
CA ARG A 22 18.22 -20.18 -11.80
C ARG A 22 18.79 -18.88 -12.32
N ALA A 23 18.29 -18.41 -13.45
CA ALA A 23 18.70 -17.16 -14.05
C ALA A 23 18.42 -16.06 -13.04
N GLN A 24 19.48 -15.61 -12.35
CA GLN A 24 19.38 -14.64 -11.28
C GLN A 24 19.11 -13.26 -11.89
N VAL A 25 18.06 -12.62 -11.46
CA VAL A 25 17.77 -11.22 -11.80
C VAL A 25 18.85 -10.33 -11.19
N LYS A 26 19.40 -9.42 -11.96
CA LYS A 26 20.47 -8.53 -11.53
C LYS A 26 20.23 -7.09 -11.98
N PRO A 27 20.82 -6.11 -11.29
CA PRO A 27 20.81 -4.72 -11.73
C PRO A 27 21.30 -4.58 -13.17
N GLY A 28 20.57 -3.75 -13.95
CA GLY A 28 20.77 -3.57 -15.39
C GLY A 28 19.91 -4.48 -16.26
N ASP A 29 19.24 -5.49 -15.70
CA ASP A 29 18.28 -6.27 -16.48
C ASP A 29 17.04 -5.42 -16.82
N VAL A 30 16.57 -5.56 -18.05
CA VAL A 30 15.25 -5.07 -18.47
C VAL A 30 14.34 -6.28 -18.62
N ILE A 31 13.27 -6.29 -17.83
CA ILE A 31 12.30 -7.36 -17.85
C ILE A 31 11.16 -6.96 -18.79
N THR A 32 10.80 -7.88 -19.67
CA THR A 32 9.69 -7.79 -20.62
C THR A 32 8.94 -9.11 -20.62
N LYS A 33 7.84 -9.21 -21.37
CA LYS A 33 7.10 -10.48 -21.52
C LYS A 33 7.98 -11.63 -22.00
N ASP A 34 9.01 -11.35 -22.82
CA ASP A 34 9.87 -12.37 -23.44
C ASP A 34 10.80 -13.05 -22.43
N ASN A 35 11.13 -12.37 -21.34
CA ASN A 35 11.97 -12.89 -20.27
C ASN A 35 11.25 -12.93 -18.90
N ALA A 36 9.94 -12.76 -18.87
CA ALA A 36 9.11 -12.79 -17.66
C ALA A 36 9.38 -13.99 -16.73
N PRO A 37 9.66 -15.21 -17.20
CA PRO A 37 9.97 -16.34 -16.32
C PRO A 37 11.11 -16.09 -15.33
N LYS A 38 12.06 -15.17 -15.64
CA LYS A 38 13.16 -14.82 -14.74
C LYS A 38 12.70 -14.20 -13.42
N VAL A 39 11.55 -13.52 -13.43
CA VAL A 39 11.03 -12.75 -12.27
C VAL A 39 9.84 -13.40 -11.57
N LYS A 40 9.37 -14.55 -12.04
CA LYS A 40 8.18 -15.22 -11.52
C LYS A 40 8.19 -15.40 -9.99
N ASP A 41 9.33 -15.82 -9.45
CA ASP A 41 9.47 -16.10 -8.02
C ASP A 41 9.66 -14.82 -7.17
N PHE A 42 9.87 -13.67 -7.83
CA PHE A 42 10.15 -12.37 -7.20
C PHE A 42 9.01 -11.37 -7.35
N LEU A 43 7.87 -11.79 -7.87
CA LEU A 43 6.68 -10.95 -8.04
C LEU A 43 5.47 -11.57 -7.35
N SER A 44 4.50 -10.71 -7.03
CA SER A 44 3.15 -11.18 -6.71
C SER A 44 2.50 -11.79 -7.98
N PRO A 45 1.54 -12.69 -7.84
CA PRO A 45 0.81 -13.24 -8.97
C PRO A 45 0.26 -12.17 -9.92
N GLY A 46 -0.33 -11.10 -9.36
CA GLY A 46 -0.85 -9.98 -10.14
C GLY A 46 0.21 -9.23 -10.92
N ASN A 47 1.33 -8.86 -10.28
CA ASN A 47 2.43 -8.20 -10.97
C ASN A 47 3.08 -9.09 -12.04
N TYR A 48 3.17 -10.39 -11.79
CA TYR A 48 3.67 -11.32 -12.79
C TYR A 48 2.75 -11.39 -14.02
N GLN A 49 1.44 -11.40 -13.81
CA GLN A 49 0.47 -11.33 -14.91
C GLN A 49 0.64 -10.04 -15.72
N LEU A 50 0.82 -8.88 -15.07
CA LEU A 50 1.05 -7.62 -15.77
C LEU A 50 2.31 -7.67 -16.66
N VAL A 51 3.40 -8.32 -16.19
CA VAL A 51 4.61 -8.53 -17.04
C VAL A 51 4.28 -9.38 -18.25
N GLN A 52 3.52 -10.45 -18.09
CA GLN A 52 3.08 -11.30 -19.22
C GLN A 52 2.19 -10.53 -20.20
N GLU A 53 1.44 -9.55 -19.74
CA GLU A 53 0.60 -8.66 -20.56
C GLU A 53 1.39 -7.49 -21.18
N GLY A 54 2.65 -7.30 -20.81
CA GLY A 54 3.55 -6.32 -21.44
C GLY A 54 4.13 -5.24 -20.52
N MET A 55 3.87 -5.29 -19.20
CA MET A 55 4.58 -4.42 -18.26
C MET A 55 6.09 -4.62 -18.39
N GLN A 56 6.82 -3.52 -18.41
CA GLN A 56 8.28 -3.53 -18.45
C GLN A 56 8.86 -3.09 -17.11
N MET A 57 10.01 -3.65 -16.74
CA MET A 57 10.66 -3.36 -15.47
C MET A 57 12.16 -3.12 -15.70
N ASN A 58 12.66 -1.98 -15.28
CA ASN A 58 14.08 -1.69 -15.22
C ASN A 58 14.60 -2.07 -13.84
N ILE A 59 15.52 -3.02 -13.77
CA ILE A 59 16.07 -3.48 -12.50
C ILE A 59 17.29 -2.64 -12.13
N VAL A 60 17.28 -2.06 -10.95
CA VAL A 60 18.38 -1.24 -10.42
C VAL A 60 18.97 -1.85 -9.15
N PRO A 61 20.18 -1.41 -8.73
CA PRO A 61 20.73 -1.80 -7.44
C PRO A 61 19.81 -1.43 -6.30
N THR A 62 19.69 -2.30 -5.31
CA THR A 62 18.95 -2.03 -4.08
C THR A 62 19.64 -0.91 -3.29
N THR A 63 18.87 0.08 -2.90
CA THR A 63 19.32 1.19 -2.07
C THR A 63 18.61 1.14 -0.73
N LYS A 64 19.35 1.41 0.35
CA LYS A 64 18.78 1.47 1.69
C LYS A 64 17.81 2.64 1.82
N LEU A 65 16.67 2.40 2.46
CA LEU A 65 15.76 3.46 2.86
C LEU A 65 16.27 4.11 4.15
N GLU A 66 16.36 5.43 4.12
CA GLU A 66 16.73 6.23 5.29
C GLU A 66 15.49 6.94 5.84
N TRP A 67 15.27 6.81 7.12
CA TRP A 67 14.16 7.46 7.79
C TRP A 67 14.59 8.84 8.32
N PRO A 68 13.63 9.78 8.42
CA PRO A 68 13.91 11.07 9.05
C PRO A 68 14.47 10.89 10.47
N PRO A 69 15.53 11.61 10.87
CA PRO A 69 16.11 11.48 12.20
C PRO A 69 15.10 11.63 13.35
N PRO A 70 14.12 12.56 13.32
CA PRO A 70 13.10 12.65 14.36
C PRO A 70 12.30 11.36 14.54
N TYR A 71 12.00 10.66 13.44
CA TYR A 71 11.27 9.39 13.49
C TYR A 71 12.11 8.28 14.13
N THR A 72 13.38 8.17 13.76
CA THR A 72 14.30 7.21 14.37
C THR A 72 14.46 7.46 15.86
N GLN A 73 14.65 8.71 16.27
CA GLN A 73 14.76 9.10 17.68
C GLN A 73 13.50 8.80 18.48
N ALA A 74 12.32 9.09 17.91
CA ALA A 74 11.05 8.76 18.53
C ALA A 74 10.87 7.23 18.68
N THR A 75 11.26 6.46 17.67
CA THR A 75 11.23 4.99 17.71
C THR A 75 12.11 4.45 18.84
N GLU A 76 13.35 4.90 18.93
CA GLU A 76 14.29 4.50 19.99
C GLU A 76 13.77 4.85 21.38
N LYS A 77 13.15 6.02 21.53
CA LYS A 77 12.66 6.51 22.80
C LYS A 77 11.40 5.82 23.30
N TYR A 78 10.45 5.50 22.40
CA TYR A 78 9.09 5.15 22.79
C TYR A 78 8.67 3.73 22.47
N SER A 79 9.33 3.05 21.53
CA SER A 79 8.86 1.71 21.07
C SER A 79 8.80 0.67 22.17
N SER A 80 9.72 0.72 23.15
CA SER A 80 9.76 -0.21 24.28
C SER A 80 8.55 -0.12 25.22
N GLN A 81 7.77 0.96 25.14
CA GLN A 81 6.56 1.17 25.95
C GLN A 81 5.30 0.67 25.24
N THR A 82 5.40 0.45 23.93
CA THR A 82 4.25 0.05 23.10
C THR A 82 3.96 -1.43 23.28
N GLU A 83 2.71 -1.75 23.57
CA GLU A 83 2.24 -3.10 23.77
C GLU A 83 1.11 -3.42 22.78
N LEU A 84 1.03 -4.68 22.34
CA LEU A 84 -0.11 -5.22 21.61
C LEU A 84 -1.05 -5.90 22.60
N ALA A 85 -2.26 -5.39 22.72
CA ALA A 85 -3.29 -6.00 23.56
C ALA A 85 -3.82 -7.31 22.94
N PRO A 86 -4.44 -8.19 23.73
CA PRO A 86 -4.98 -9.48 23.23
C PRO A 86 -6.05 -9.32 22.15
N ASP A 87 -6.76 -8.20 22.12
CA ASP A 87 -7.76 -7.87 21.09
C ASP A 87 -7.14 -7.33 19.78
N GLY A 88 -5.81 -7.11 19.78
CA GLY A 88 -5.05 -6.58 18.66
C GLY A 88 -4.90 -5.06 18.64
N THR A 89 -5.36 -4.36 19.67
CA THR A 89 -5.19 -2.89 19.78
C THR A 89 -3.81 -2.53 20.32
N LEU A 90 -3.35 -1.31 20.03
CA LEU A 90 -2.13 -0.76 20.63
C LEU A 90 -2.43 -0.14 22.00
N LYS A 91 -1.53 -0.40 22.94
CA LYS A 91 -1.48 0.30 24.22
C LYS A 91 -0.17 1.05 24.35
N ASN A 92 -0.22 2.16 25.07
CA ASN A 92 0.96 2.97 25.42
C ASN A 92 1.77 3.48 24.21
N TYR A 93 1.16 3.50 23.01
CA TYR A 93 1.81 4.07 21.83
C TYR A 93 1.93 5.59 21.99
N ILE A 94 3.13 6.12 21.72
CA ILE A 94 3.41 7.55 21.80
C ILE A 94 3.78 8.10 20.43
N ALA A 95 4.91 7.66 19.83
CA ALA A 95 5.36 8.10 18.52
C ALA A 95 6.44 7.15 17.97
N GLY A 96 6.73 7.26 16.67
CA GLY A 96 7.70 6.43 15.96
C GLY A 96 7.15 5.05 15.59
N LEU A 97 8.04 4.11 15.28
CA LEU A 97 7.64 2.76 14.91
C LEU A 97 7.25 1.96 16.15
N PRO A 98 6.03 1.37 16.18
CA PRO A 98 5.55 0.64 17.38
C PRO A 98 6.41 -0.57 17.75
N PHE A 99 6.82 -1.39 16.75
CA PHE A 99 7.51 -2.66 16.96
C PHE A 99 8.73 -2.79 16.03
N PRO A 100 9.86 -2.12 16.32
CA PRO A 100 11.03 -2.12 15.42
C PRO A 100 11.69 -3.49 15.27
N LEU A 101 11.50 -4.39 16.24
CA LEU A 101 12.05 -5.74 16.20
C LEU A 101 10.96 -6.72 15.73
N VAL A 102 11.24 -7.38 14.61
CA VAL A 102 10.37 -8.42 14.05
C VAL A 102 10.96 -9.79 14.34
N ASP A 103 10.32 -10.54 15.24
CA ASP A 103 10.63 -11.94 15.51
C ASP A 103 9.59 -12.83 14.83
N ALA A 104 10.03 -13.64 13.87
CA ALA A 104 9.15 -14.55 13.13
C ALA A 104 8.50 -15.64 14.01
N ASN A 105 9.04 -15.89 15.21
CA ASN A 105 8.48 -16.85 16.17
C ASN A 105 7.42 -16.22 17.09
N ASP A 106 7.26 -14.90 17.07
CA ASP A 106 6.21 -14.23 17.81
C ASP A 106 4.84 -14.57 17.21
N PRO A 107 3.89 -15.16 17.95
CA PRO A 107 2.56 -15.47 17.44
C PRO A 107 1.80 -14.24 16.94
N ASN A 108 2.17 -13.03 17.38
CA ASN A 108 1.56 -11.76 17.02
C ASN A 108 2.37 -10.99 15.97
N VAL A 109 3.42 -11.56 15.39
CA VAL A 109 4.32 -10.88 14.46
C VAL A 109 3.58 -10.21 13.31
N ALA A 110 2.57 -10.87 12.74
CA ALA A 110 1.81 -10.34 11.63
C ALA A 110 1.02 -9.07 12.01
N ALA A 111 0.38 -9.06 13.18
CA ALA A 111 -0.32 -7.88 13.68
C ALA A 111 0.66 -6.73 13.98
N LYS A 112 1.83 -7.03 14.54
CA LYS A 112 2.89 -6.05 14.79
C LYS A 112 3.41 -5.43 13.49
N ILE A 113 3.59 -6.22 12.44
CA ILE A 113 3.97 -5.73 11.10
C ILE A 113 2.90 -4.77 10.56
N MET A 114 1.62 -5.09 10.72
CA MET A 114 0.54 -4.23 10.27
C MET A 114 0.44 -2.93 11.07
N TRP A 115 0.73 -2.96 12.35
CA TRP A 115 0.85 -1.73 13.15
C TRP A 115 2.05 -0.88 12.73
N ASN A 116 3.17 -1.51 12.39
CA ASN A 116 4.32 -0.80 11.83
C ASN A 116 3.96 -0.13 10.50
N PHE A 117 3.26 -0.84 9.61
CA PHE A 117 2.72 -0.24 8.39
C PHE A 117 1.84 0.97 8.71
N SER A 118 0.96 0.86 9.71
CA SER A 118 0.00 1.91 10.07
C SER A 118 0.65 3.18 10.62
N PHE A 119 1.82 3.05 11.26
CA PHE A 119 2.59 4.17 11.83
C PHE A 119 3.95 4.39 11.15
N ARG A 120 4.10 3.92 9.91
CA ARG A 120 5.32 4.14 9.13
C ARG A 120 5.60 5.63 8.92
N PRO A 121 6.84 6.00 8.62
CA PRO A 121 7.20 7.39 8.28
C PRO A 121 6.66 7.73 6.87
N LEU A 122 5.41 8.14 6.80
CA LEU A 122 4.72 8.40 5.53
C LEU A 122 4.96 9.82 5.03
N TYR A 123 4.75 10.77 5.93
CA TYR A 123 4.94 12.21 5.73
C TYR A 123 5.56 12.79 7.00
N SER A 124 5.81 14.09 7.02
CA SER A 124 5.84 14.88 8.25
C SER A 124 4.49 14.77 8.98
N ASP A 125 4.40 15.28 10.20
CA ASP A 125 3.17 15.22 11.01
C ASP A 125 1.95 15.81 10.30
N ASP A 126 2.20 16.81 9.47
CA ASP A 126 1.19 17.53 8.70
C ASP A 126 1.63 17.66 7.25
N ILE A 127 0.67 17.56 6.32
CA ILE A 127 0.89 17.83 4.91
C ILE A 127 -0.26 18.66 4.36
N ASP A 128 0.07 19.58 3.46
CA ASP A 128 -0.88 20.31 2.62
C ASP A 128 -0.32 20.38 1.20
N ALA A 129 -0.61 19.36 0.40
CA ALA A 129 -0.27 19.37 -1.02
C ALA A 129 -1.32 20.17 -1.79
N ARG A 130 -0.88 21.09 -2.63
CA ARG A 130 -1.75 22.02 -3.37
C ARG A 130 -1.79 21.69 -4.83
N GLY A 131 -2.98 21.89 -5.44
CA GLY A 131 -3.18 21.68 -6.87
C GLY A 131 -2.96 20.21 -7.27
N VAL A 132 -3.43 19.28 -6.44
CA VAL A 132 -3.26 17.84 -6.69
C VAL A 132 -4.17 17.41 -7.82
N GLU A 133 -3.58 16.86 -8.89
CA GLU A 133 -4.30 16.27 -10.01
C GLU A 133 -4.27 14.75 -9.91
N VAL A 134 -5.41 14.12 -10.14
CA VAL A 134 -5.54 12.67 -10.25
C VAL A 134 -6.16 12.35 -11.60
N SER A 135 -5.45 11.60 -12.41
CA SER A 135 -5.87 11.21 -13.77
C SER A 135 -5.90 9.70 -13.90
N SER A 136 -6.94 9.17 -14.52
CA SER A 136 -7.09 7.75 -14.83
C SER A 136 -6.98 7.54 -16.34
N TYR A 137 -6.15 6.60 -16.75
CA TYR A 137 -5.89 6.29 -18.15
C TYR A 137 -6.43 4.92 -18.51
N GLY A 138 -6.84 4.74 -19.76
CA GLY A 138 -7.19 3.43 -20.31
C GLY A 138 -5.95 2.57 -20.59
N PRO A 139 -6.13 1.25 -20.84
CA PRO A 139 -5.03 0.32 -21.13
C PRO A 139 -4.18 0.69 -22.35
N SER A 140 -4.73 1.49 -23.25
CA SER A 140 -4.05 1.94 -24.49
C SER A 140 -3.24 3.23 -24.30
N GLY A 141 -3.28 3.85 -23.11
CA GLY A 141 -2.74 5.19 -22.89
C GLY A 141 -3.57 6.27 -23.62
N GLY A 142 -2.96 7.37 -23.99
CA GLY A 142 -3.63 8.51 -24.66
C GLY A 142 -4.21 9.53 -23.69
N GLU A 143 -5.33 10.13 -24.04
CA GLU A 143 -6.01 11.09 -23.16
C GLU A 143 -6.57 10.41 -21.92
N PRO A 144 -6.59 11.09 -20.76
CA PRO A 144 -7.14 10.52 -19.55
C PRO A 144 -8.65 10.23 -19.71
N LEU A 145 -9.08 9.05 -19.26
CA LEU A 145 -10.48 8.68 -19.23
C LEU A 145 -11.28 9.52 -18.24
N SER A 146 -10.65 9.86 -17.13
CA SER A 146 -11.19 10.78 -16.13
C SER A 146 -10.06 11.48 -15.39
N TYR A 147 -10.34 12.69 -14.94
CA TYR A 147 -9.43 13.43 -14.09
C TYR A 147 -10.20 14.30 -13.09
N PHE A 148 -9.54 14.63 -12.00
CA PHE A 148 -9.97 15.69 -11.11
C PHE A 148 -8.78 16.45 -10.56
N THR A 149 -9.00 17.70 -10.22
CA THR A 149 -8.02 18.55 -9.55
C THR A 149 -8.61 19.06 -8.24
N VAL A 150 -7.85 19.01 -7.16
CA VAL A 150 -8.23 19.58 -5.88
C VAL A 150 -7.26 20.67 -5.44
N GLY A 151 -7.78 21.70 -4.79
CA GLY A 151 -6.98 22.81 -4.29
C GLY A 151 -6.02 22.36 -3.18
N HIS A 152 -6.50 21.52 -2.27
CA HIS A 152 -5.77 21.01 -1.13
C HIS A 152 -6.01 19.51 -0.94
N PHE A 153 -4.94 18.79 -0.76
CA PHE A 153 -4.87 17.48 -0.12
C PHE A 153 -4.20 17.69 1.23
N SER A 154 -4.98 17.63 2.29
CA SER A 154 -4.49 17.92 3.64
C SER A 154 -4.54 16.68 4.51
N PHE A 155 -3.48 16.47 5.27
CA PHE A 155 -3.37 15.41 6.27
C PHE A 155 -2.79 15.99 7.56
N TYR A 156 -3.40 15.67 8.70
CA TYR A 156 -3.00 16.15 10.01
C TYR A 156 -3.04 15.00 11.01
N ASN A 157 -1.89 14.63 11.55
CA ASN A 157 -1.80 13.64 12.62
C ASN A 157 -2.07 14.29 13.98
N ASN A 158 -3.03 13.73 14.72
CA ASN A 158 -3.27 14.17 16.09
C ASN A 158 -2.38 13.41 17.09
N ILE A 159 -1.93 12.21 16.77
CA ILE A 159 -1.05 11.38 17.61
C ILE A 159 0.17 10.92 16.83
N GLY A 160 1.24 10.56 17.53
CA GLY A 160 2.47 10.07 16.90
C GLY A 160 3.31 11.16 16.26
N ARG A 161 3.13 12.40 16.64
CA ARG A 161 3.81 13.59 16.08
C ARG A 161 5.27 13.62 16.52
N ILE A 162 6.16 14.01 15.60
CA ILE A 162 7.60 13.93 15.80
C ILE A 162 8.39 15.20 15.41
N GLU A 163 7.83 16.05 14.54
CA GLU A 163 8.52 17.20 13.98
C GLU A 163 7.81 18.53 14.24
N VAL A 164 6.49 18.55 14.08
CA VAL A 164 5.69 19.78 14.17
C VAL A 164 4.93 19.85 15.49
N PRO A 165 5.14 20.85 16.34
CA PRO A 165 4.36 21.02 17.56
C PRO A 165 2.86 21.13 17.30
N PRO A 166 2.01 20.59 18.21
CA PRO A 166 2.35 19.95 19.47
C PRO A 166 2.90 18.53 19.32
N ILE A 167 3.90 18.16 20.09
CA ILE A 167 4.60 16.87 20.06
C ILE A 167 4.51 16.24 21.45
N PRO A 168 4.29 14.94 21.62
CA PRO A 168 4.06 13.89 20.60
C PRO A 168 2.59 13.75 20.21
N THR A 169 1.70 14.48 20.82
CA THR A 169 0.24 14.37 20.66
C THR A 169 -0.39 15.75 20.72
N ASP A 170 -1.31 16.02 19.81
CA ASP A 170 -2.17 17.20 19.88
C ASP A 170 -3.07 17.09 21.12
N PRO A 171 -3.12 18.11 22.00
CA PRO A 171 -4.00 18.10 23.17
C PRO A 171 -5.46 17.78 22.86
N ASP A 172 -5.96 18.20 21.70
CA ASP A 172 -7.32 17.91 21.24
C ASP A 172 -7.54 16.43 20.90
N ALA A 173 -6.49 15.65 20.67
CA ALA A 173 -6.61 14.23 20.35
C ALA A 173 -7.24 13.45 21.51
N SER A 174 -6.83 13.75 22.75
CA SER A 174 -7.36 13.09 23.94
C SER A 174 -8.85 13.45 24.20
N ALA A 175 -9.25 14.66 23.85
CA ALA A 175 -10.64 15.11 24.02
C ALA A 175 -11.56 14.64 22.89
N SER A 176 -11.05 14.60 21.65
CA SER A 176 -11.83 14.26 20.45
C SER A 176 -11.79 12.77 20.12
N GLY A 177 -10.79 12.01 20.61
CA GLY A 177 -10.54 10.64 20.22
C GLY A 177 -10.12 10.47 18.75
N ILE A 178 -9.69 11.56 18.08
CA ILE A 178 -9.32 11.55 16.67
C ILE A 178 -7.84 11.24 16.52
N ARG A 179 -7.51 10.21 15.74
CA ARG A 179 -6.14 9.83 15.40
C ARG A 179 -5.55 10.76 14.36
N TYR A 180 -6.27 10.99 13.27
CA TYR A 180 -5.88 11.91 12.20
C TYR A 180 -7.08 12.50 11.47
N ARG A 181 -6.83 13.62 10.79
CA ARG A 181 -7.75 14.29 9.89
C ARG A 181 -7.18 14.27 8.49
N PHE A 182 -8.05 14.09 7.51
CA PHE A 182 -7.67 14.03 6.10
C PHE A 182 -8.74 14.73 5.27
N GLY A 183 -8.33 15.44 4.22
CA GLY A 183 -9.28 16.12 3.36
C GLY A 183 -8.79 16.40 1.95
N PHE A 184 -9.76 16.39 1.01
CA PHE A 184 -9.64 16.91 -0.34
C PHE A 184 -10.60 18.06 -0.49
N TYR A 185 -10.12 19.29 -0.74
CA TYR A 185 -10.98 20.46 -0.85
C TYR A 185 -10.25 21.70 -1.39
N PRO A 186 -10.95 22.62 -2.09
CA PRO A 186 -12.12 22.31 -2.87
C PRO A 186 -11.72 21.53 -4.11
N PHE A 187 -12.64 20.75 -4.66
CA PHE A 187 -12.47 20.27 -6.04
C PHE A 187 -12.49 21.47 -6.98
N LEU A 188 -11.53 21.54 -7.89
CA LEU A 188 -11.38 22.62 -8.86
C LEU A 188 -11.89 22.18 -10.23
N GLU A 189 -11.62 20.94 -10.60
CA GLU A 189 -12.01 20.30 -11.85
C GLU A 189 -12.46 18.86 -11.62
N PRO A 190 -13.33 18.33 -12.50
CA PRO A 190 -14.06 19.00 -13.58
C PRO A 190 -15.09 20.03 -13.04
N THR A 191 -15.59 20.89 -13.93
CA THR A 191 -16.52 21.96 -13.55
C THR A 191 -17.74 21.49 -12.75
N GLY A 192 -18.26 20.30 -13.05
CA GLY A 192 -19.38 19.70 -12.31
C GLY A 192 -19.08 19.36 -10.84
N MET A 193 -17.80 19.26 -10.47
CA MET A 193 -17.33 18.99 -9.11
C MET A 193 -16.82 20.26 -8.39
N ARG A 194 -16.73 21.38 -9.09
CA ARG A 194 -16.13 22.59 -8.51
C ARG A 194 -16.79 23.00 -7.21
N GLY A 195 -15.94 23.16 -6.20
CA GLY A 195 -16.35 23.56 -4.86
C GLY A 195 -16.79 22.42 -3.94
N PHE A 196 -16.87 21.18 -4.42
CA PHE A 196 -17.03 20.04 -3.53
C PHE A 196 -15.84 19.91 -2.56
N GLY A 197 -16.08 19.32 -1.42
CA GLY A 197 -15.04 19.01 -0.46
C GLY A 197 -15.36 17.71 0.29
N LEU A 198 -14.30 17.01 0.66
CA LEU A 198 -14.37 15.79 1.45
C LEU A 198 -13.45 15.94 2.65
N LEU A 199 -13.95 15.52 3.81
CA LEU A 199 -13.20 15.52 5.05
C LEU A 199 -13.45 14.20 5.79
N ARG A 200 -12.38 13.56 6.26
CA ARG A 200 -12.44 12.33 7.05
C ARG A 200 -11.68 12.50 8.36
N TYR A 201 -12.29 12.04 9.46
CA TYR A 201 -11.65 11.92 10.76
C TYR A 201 -11.62 10.46 11.17
N ARG A 202 -10.42 9.92 11.36
CA ARG A 202 -10.24 8.57 11.89
C ARG A 202 -10.14 8.61 13.39
N HIS A 203 -10.92 7.76 14.05
CA HIS A 203 -10.88 7.62 15.50
C HIS A 203 -9.78 6.67 15.96
N ILE A 204 -9.28 6.92 17.20
CA ILE A 204 -8.32 6.05 17.88
C ILE A 204 -9.00 4.73 18.26
N GLU A 205 -10.23 4.83 18.80
CA GLU A 205 -11.01 3.66 19.21
C GLU A 205 -11.44 2.83 18.00
N PRO A 206 -11.20 1.50 18.02
CA PRO A 206 -11.47 0.64 16.86
C PRO A 206 -12.97 0.56 16.52
N ASP A 207 -13.84 0.54 17.52
CA ASP A 207 -15.27 0.35 17.34
C ASP A 207 -16.04 1.67 17.03
N ILE A 208 -15.36 2.81 17.03
CA ILE A 208 -15.95 4.07 16.57
C ILE A 208 -15.66 4.23 15.08
N GLU A 209 -16.72 4.25 14.27
CA GLU A 209 -16.62 4.50 12.84
C GLU A 209 -15.98 5.85 12.52
N ASP A 210 -15.26 5.91 11.41
CA ASP A 210 -14.71 7.16 10.93
C ASP A 210 -15.83 8.14 10.60
N ASN A 211 -15.60 9.40 10.90
CA ASN A 211 -16.49 10.47 10.47
C ASN A 211 -16.06 10.94 9.08
N VAL A 212 -16.98 10.85 8.13
CA VAL A 212 -16.77 11.35 6.78
C VAL A 212 -17.81 12.42 6.49
N TRP A 213 -17.37 13.58 6.02
CA TRP A 213 -18.24 14.66 5.57
C TRP A 213 -17.97 15.02 4.12
N VAL A 214 -19.06 15.24 3.40
CA VAL A 214 -19.03 15.75 2.03
C VAL A 214 -19.77 17.05 1.99
N TYR A 215 -19.10 18.09 1.50
CA TYR A 215 -19.73 19.38 1.19
C TYR A 215 -20.13 19.42 -0.28
N ALA A 216 -21.39 19.72 -0.56
CA ALA A 216 -21.93 19.87 -1.90
C ALA A 216 -22.35 21.33 -2.15
N PRO A 217 -21.65 22.09 -3.02
CA PRO A 217 -21.85 23.52 -3.21
C PRO A 217 -23.21 23.87 -3.84
N ASN A 218 -23.74 22.98 -4.68
CA ASN A 218 -25.06 23.14 -5.32
C ASN A 218 -26.21 23.21 -4.30
N THR A 219 -26.10 22.45 -3.20
CA THR A 219 -27.09 22.48 -2.11
C THR A 219 -26.63 23.32 -0.92
N ARG A 220 -25.37 23.76 -0.90
CA ARG A 220 -24.70 24.43 0.23
C ARG A 220 -24.83 23.66 1.53
N ARG A 221 -24.79 22.33 1.46
CA ARG A 221 -24.96 21.45 2.64
C ARG A 221 -23.72 20.62 2.87
N LEU A 222 -23.39 20.51 4.14
CA LEU A 222 -22.46 19.49 4.65
C LEU A 222 -23.28 18.27 5.06
N ARG A 223 -22.90 17.10 4.54
CA ARG A 223 -23.55 15.84 4.86
C ARG A 223 -22.53 14.90 5.47
N ARG A 224 -22.88 14.27 6.59
CA ARG A 224 -22.15 13.15 7.12
C ARG A 224 -22.51 11.90 6.31
N GLN A 225 -21.51 11.15 5.93
CA GLN A 225 -21.64 9.88 5.25
C GLN A 225 -21.07 8.75 6.10
N SER A 226 -21.53 7.52 5.93
CA SER A 226 -20.80 6.37 6.46
C SER A 226 -19.50 6.17 5.68
N PRO A 227 -18.46 5.59 6.29
CA PRO A 227 -17.22 5.27 5.58
C PRO A 227 -17.45 4.35 4.36
N GLU A 228 -18.41 3.42 4.45
CA GLU A 228 -18.81 2.54 3.35
C GLU A 228 -19.52 3.31 2.24
N ALA A 229 -20.40 4.25 2.61
CA ALA A 229 -21.12 5.09 1.66
C ALA A 229 -20.23 6.15 0.99
N LEU A 230 -18.98 6.30 1.39
CA LEU A 230 -18.05 7.21 0.73
C LEU A 230 -17.76 6.76 -0.70
N SER A 231 -17.58 5.48 -0.94
CA SER A 231 -17.43 4.92 -2.30
C SER A 231 -18.68 5.18 -3.13
N ASP A 232 -19.86 5.05 -2.54
CA ASP A 232 -21.13 5.32 -3.20
C ASP A 232 -21.32 6.82 -3.46
N ALA A 233 -20.98 7.67 -2.49
CA ALA A 233 -21.08 9.12 -2.63
C ALA A 233 -20.12 9.67 -3.69
N LEU A 234 -18.93 9.10 -3.80
CA LEU A 234 -17.97 9.43 -4.85
C LEU A 234 -18.40 8.86 -6.20
N GLY A 235 -19.03 7.68 -6.19
CA GLY A 235 -19.67 7.09 -7.36
C GLY A 235 -20.83 7.90 -7.92
N MET A 236 -21.47 8.76 -7.11
CA MET A 236 -22.52 9.70 -7.55
C MET A 236 -21.94 11.01 -8.13
N LEU A 237 -20.65 11.26 -7.97
CA LEU A 237 -20.04 12.46 -8.55
C LEU A 237 -19.76 12.20 -10.04
N PRO A 238 -20.07 13.16 -10.94
CA PRO A 238 -19.75 13.04 -12.36
C PRO A 238 -18.24 12.79 -12.55
N GLY A 239 -17.91 11.65 -13.15
CA GLY A 239 -16.52 11.21 -13.34
C GLY A 239 -15.98 10.18 -12.36
N PHE A 240 -16.72 9.81 -11.30
CA PHE A 240 -16.29 8.80 -10.31
C PHE A 240 -17.20 7.55 -10.26
N GLY A 241 -18.41 7.62 -10.85
CA GLY A 241 -19.40 6.58 -10.69
C GLY A 241 -19.38 5.50 -11.75
N GLY A 242 -19.07 4.30 -11.38
CA GLY A 242 -19.47 3.04 -12.02
C GLY A 242 -20.76 2.49 -11.41
N GLY A 243 -21.78 3.32 -11.23
CA GLY A 243 -23.07 2.89 -10.67
C GLY A 243 -24.01 2.38 -11.78
N SER A 244 -24.57 1.20 -11.60
CA SER A 244 -25.68 0.65 -12.36
C SER A 244 -26.94 1.50 -12.17
N GLY A 245 -27.15 2.50 -12.98
CA GLY A 245 -28.39 3.29 -12.96
C GLY A 245 -28.31 4.63 -13.62
N GLY A 246 -28.37 4.66 -14.96
CA GLY A 246 -28.78 5.83 -15.71
C GLY A 246 -27.71 6.87 -16.02
N GLY A 247 -27.03 6.76 -17.13
CA GLY A 247 -26.56 7.87 -17.94
C GLY A 247 -25.28 8.56 -17.49
N GLY A 248 -24.20 7.85 -17.38
CA GLY A 248 -22.89 8.46 -17.14
C GLY A 248 -21.79 7.42 -17.11
N GLN A 249 -21.42 6.96 -18.29
CA GLN A 249 -20.32 6.02 -18.48
C GLN A 249 -18.98 6.74 -18.33
N MET A 250 -18.58 7.07 -17.12
CA MET A 250 -17.22 7.52 -16.81
C MET A 250 -16.85 7.13 -15.39
N GLY A 251 -15.99 6.18 -15.21
CA GLY A 251 -15.30 5.99 -13.94
C GLY A 251 -15.14 4.58 -13.42
N GLY A 252 -15.73 3.56 -14.03
CA GLY A 252 -15.65 2.19 -13.52
C GLY A 252 -14.72 1.24 -14.26
N ALA A 253 -13.95 1.73 -15.24
CA ALA A 253 -13.33 0.83 -16.20
C ALA A 253 -11.80 0.76 -16.17
N ALA A 254 -11.13 1.32 -15.22
CA ALA A 254 -9.73 1.56 -15.48
C ALA A 254 -8.67 0.89 -14.60
N ILE A 255 -9.02 0.02 -13.68
CA ILE A 255 -8.00 -0.78 -13.00
C ILE A 255 -8.46 -2.23 -12.87
N GLY A 256 -8.07 -3.03 -13.90
CA GLY A 256 -8.25 -4.47 -13.92
C GLY A 256 -9.64 -4.93 -14.36
N GLY A 257 -9.73 -5.42 -15.60
CA GLY A 257 -10.94 -5.95 -16.22
C GLY A 257 -11.58 -7.11 -15.46
N GLY A 258 -12.49 -6.78 -14.59
CA GLY A 258 -13.33 -7.74 -13.88
C GLY A 258 -14.50 -6.99 -13.27
N SER A 259 -15.71 -7.42 -13.62
CA SER A 259 -16.96 -6.89 -13.14
C SER A 259 -17.14 -7.16 -11.66
N SER A 260 -16.53 -6.42 -10.79
CA SER A 260 -16.97 -6.31 -9.41
C SER A 260 -16.58 -4.96 -8.85
N SER A 261 -17.53 -4.33 -8.21
CA SER A 261 -17.50 -3.06 -7.50
C SER A 261 -16.52 -3.02 -6.32
N THR A 262 -15.41 -3.71 -6.39
CA THR A 262 -14.39 -3.82 -5.35
C THR A 262 -13.33 -2.74 -5.50
N TYR A 263 -13.75 -1.54 -5.90
CA TYR A 263 -12.79 -0.44 -5.93
C TYR A 263 -12.55 0.04 -4.50
N VAL A 264 -11.37 -0.29 -4.02
CA VAL A 264 -10.74 0.40 -2.93
C VAL A 264 -10.96 1.88 -3.17
N ASN A 265 -11.57 2.56 -2.25
CA ASN A 265 -11.87 3.97 -2.37
C ASN A 265 -10.57 4.75 -2.56
N THR A 266 -10.32 5.20 -3.79
CA THR A 266 -9.08 5.89 -4.17
C THR A 266 -8.85 7.21 -3.44
N LEU A 267 -9.85 7.72 -2.72
CA LEU A 267 -9.74 8.93 -1.91
C LEU A 267 -9.47 8.66 -0.43
N ASP A 268 -9.32 7.39 -0.04
CA ASP A 268 -8.86 7.04 1.29
C ASP A 268 -7.32 7.04 1.32
N PRO A 269 -6.65 7.72 2.29
CA PRO A 269 -5.20 7.67 2.41
C PRO A 269 -4.64 6.25 2.48
N ASP A 270 -5.35 5.35 3.17
CA ASP A 270 -4.93 3.95 3.25
C ASP A 270 -5.09 3.22 1.91
N SER A 271 -5.97 3.71 1.01
CA SER A 271 -6.16 3.12 -0.32
C SER A 271 -5.00 3.40 -1.25
N TYR A 272 -4.40 4.57 -1.18
CA TYR A 272 -3.17 4.87 -1.92
C TYR A 272 -2.01 3.97 -1.52
N PHE A 273 -2.08 3.38 -0.34
CA PHE A 273 -1.05 2.52 0.22
C PHE A 273 -1.47 1.06 0.32
N GLY A 274 -2.60 0.71 -0.28
CA GLY A 274 -3.05 -0.68 -0.43
C GLY A 274 -3.83 -1.26 0.74
N PHE A 275 -4.17 -0.47 1.77
CA PHE A 275 -4.92 -0.94 2.92
C PHE A 275 -5.77 0.17 3.54
N ALA A 276 -7.08 0.11 3.34
CA ALA A 276 -8.03 1.16 3.70
C ALA A 276 -8.70 1.00 5.06
N ALA A 277 -8.54 -0.14 5.72
CA ALA A 277 -9.24 -0.45 6.94
C ALA A 277 -8.38 -0.17 8.19
N LYS A 278 -9.03 -0.17 9.35
CA LYS A 278 -8.32 -0.18 10.63
C LYS A 278 -7.63 -1.52 10.82
N VAL A 279 -6.41 -1.49 11.38
CA VAL A 279 -5.63 -2.72 11.64
C VAL A 279 -6.43 -3.70 12.48
N GLU A 280 -7.19 -3.21 13.44
CA GLU A 280 -7.98 -4.01 14.38
C GLU A 280 -9.17 -4.75 13.73
N ASN A 281 -9.56 -4.38 12.52
CA ASN A 281 -10.68 -5.00 11.82
C ASN A 281 -10.35 -6.39 11.25
N TYR A 282 -9.07 -6.75 11.26
CA TYR A 282 -8.57 -7.99 10.67
C TYR A 282 -7.91 -8.91 11.69
N THR A 283 -7.89 -10.19 11.34
CA THR A 283 -6.95 -11.17 11.87
C THR A 283 -5.82 -11.34 10.88
N TYR A 284 -4.61 -11.57 11.37
CA TYR A 284 -3.41 -11.62 10.55
C TYR A 284 -2.68 -12.93 10.71
N LYS A 285 -2.12 -13.43 9.59
CA LYS A 285 -1.24 -14.59 9.57
C LYS A 285 0.05 -14.23 8.86
N PHE A 286 1.17 -14.47 9.51
CA PHE A 286 2.49 -14.31 8.90
C PHE A 286 2.77 -15.48 7.96
N LEU A 287 3.09 -15.18 6.70
CA LEU A 287 3.42 -16.17 5.68
C LEU A 287 4.93 -16.27 5.43
N GLY A 288 5.73 -15.52 6.19
CA GLY A 288 7.18 -15.48 6.07
C GLY A 288 7.70 -14.21 5.42
N ASP A 289 9.03 -14.12 5.34
CA ASP A 289 9.70 -13.08 4.55
C ASP A 289 10.12 -13.65 3.19
N LYS A 290 10.17 -12.76 2.20
CA LYS A 290 10.50 -13.07 0.81
C LYS A 290 11.38 -11.98 0.21
N SER A 291 12.19 -12.38 -0.78
CA SER A 291 12.82 -11.40 -1.67
C SER A 291 11.87 -11.14 -2.84
N MET A 292 11.48 -9.88 -3.05
CA MET A 292 10.57 -9.48 -4.12
C MET A 292 11.09 -8.23 -4.82
N LEU A 293 10.76 -8.09 -6.09
CA LEU A 293 10.98 -6.86 -6.84
C LEU A 293 9.89 -5.86 -6.48
N ALA A 294 10.30 -4.65 -6.13
CA ALA A 294 9.38 -3.57 -5.74
C ALA A 294 9.92 -2.20 -6.15
N VAL A 295 9.03 -1.23 -6.31
CA VAL A 295 9.33 0.18 -6.47
C VAL A 295 9.20 0.83 -5.09
N VAL A 296 10.32 1.26 -4.51
CA VAL A 296 10.33 1.92 -3.19
C VAL A 296 10.95 3.33 -3.24
N HIS A 297 11.78 3.62 -4.25
CA HIS A 297 12.36 4.94 -4.51
C HIS A 297 11.68 5.59 -5.70
N ALA A 298 10.38 5.86 -5.58
CA ALA A 298 9.61 6.53 -6.62
C ALA A 298 10.12 7.95 -6.88
N LYS A 299 10.07 8.40 -8.12
CA LYS A 299 10.55 9.74 -8.51
C LYS A 299 9.50 10.80 -8.26
N ASN A 300 9.95 11.99 -7.88
CA ASN A 300 9.10 13.15 -7.59
C ASN A 300 8.68 13.94 -8.84
N SER A 301 8.53 13.30 -9.96
CA SER A 301 8.03 13.96 -11.19
C SER A 301 6.69 13.37 -11.57
N PRO A 302 5.85 14.09 -12.32
CA PRO A 302 4.66 13.48 -12.90
C PRO A 302 5.04 12.18 -13.60
N ALA A 303 4.46 11.07 -13.17
CA ALA A 303 4.66 9.79 -13.79
C ALA A 303 3.89 9.78 -15.12
N GLU A 304 4.57 9.45 -16.19
CA GLU A 304 3.96 9.28 -17.50
C GLU A 304 3.85 7.80 -17.83
N PRO A 305 2.73 7.35 -18.41
CA PRO A 305 2.60 5.99 -18.91
C PRO A 305 3.73 5.65 -19.89
N CYS A 306 4.31 4.46 -19.78
CA CYS A 306 5.30 4.00 -20.75
C CYS A 306 4.64 3.69 -22.07
N PRO A 307 4.97 4.40 -23.18
CA PRO A 307 4.28 4.21 -24.45
C PRO A 307 4.54 2.84 -25.08
N THR A 308 5.65 2.19 -24.71
CA THR A 308 6.07 0.89 -25.25
C THR A 308 5.28 -0.30 -24.70
N ASP A 309 4.53 -0.13 -23.61
CA ASP A 309 3.76 -1.18 -22.95
C ASP A 309 2.28 -0.84 -22.80
N ALA A 310 1.80 0.08 -23.59
CA ALA A 310 0.41 0.57 -23.58
C ALA A 310 -0.03 1.12 -22.21
N GLY A 311 0.90 1.73 -21.48
CA GLY A 311 0.62 2.36 -20.18
C GLY A 311 0.52 1.38 -19.01
N ARG A 312 0.98 0.14 -19.13
CA ARG A 312 0.99 -0.84 -18.03
C ARG A 312 2.04 -0.54 -16.96
N SER A 313 3.11 0.14 -17.35
CA SER A 313 4.16 0.59 -16.43
C SER A 313 4.10 2.08 -16.21
N ILE A 314 4.67 2.53 -15.09
CA ILE A 314 4.86 3.95 -14.81
C ILE A 314 6.31 4.29 -15.09
N CYS A 315 6.56 5.16 -16.08
CA CYS A 315 7.87 5.70 -16.38
C CYS A 315 8.11 7.00 -15.59
N PRO A 316 9.31 7.21 -15.05
CA PRO A 316 10.53 6.41 -15.17
C PRO A 316 10.83 5.52 -13.95
N GLU A 317 9.84 4.89 -13.36
CA GLU A 317 10.04 4.10 -12.14
C GLU A 317 10.95 2.88 -12.36
N ASN A 318 11.75 2.57 -11.34
CA ASN A 318 12.69 1.46 -11.34
C ASN A 318 12.34 0.45 -10.26
N TRP A 319 12.77 -0.79 -10.47
CA TRP A 319 12.49 -1.91 -9.58
C TRP A 319 13.75 -2.37 -8.87
N GLU A 320 13.64 -2.60 -7.57
CA GLU A 320 14.72 -3.05 -6.70
C GLU A 320 14.37 -4.39 -6.08
N MET A 321 15.38 -5.21 -5.79
CA MET A 321 15.19 -6.43 -5.01
C MET A 321 15.04 -6.05 -3.54
N ARG A 322 13.85 -6.28 -2.95
CA ARG A 322 13.54 -5.90 -1.58
C ARG A 322 13.21 -7.13 -0.74
N ARG A 323 13.56 -7.09 0.54
CA ARG A 323 13.02 -8.04 1.51
C ARG A 323 11.65 -7.55 1.96
N VAL A 324 10.64 -8.40 1.83
CA VAL A 324 9.27 -8.08 2.23
C VAL A 324 8.71 -9.11 3.19
N TYR A 325 7.85 -8.67 4.08
CA TYR A 325 7.02 -9.52 4.92
C TYR A 325 5.73 -9.83 4.18
N ALA A 326 5.40 -11.11 4.01
CA ALA A 326 4.11 -11.53 3.46
C ALA A 326 3.13 -11.76 4.61
N VAL A 327 2.03 -11.03 4.61
CA VAL A 327 0.99 -11.07 5.64
C VAL A 327 -0.37 -11.32 5.01
N GLU A 328 -1.03 -12.39 5.41
CA GLU A 328 -2.42 -12.64 5.08
C GLU A 328 -3.31 -11.90 6.08
N ALA A 329 -4.21 -11.06 5.57
CA ALA A 329 -5.19 -10.32 6.34
C ALA A 329 -6.60 -10.84 6.03
N THR A 330 -7.35 -11.26 7.04
CA THR A 330 -8.72 -11.75 6.94
C THR A 330 -9.62 -10.89 7.82
N VAL A 331 -10.71 -10.37 7.25
CA VAL A 331 -11.70 -9.54 7.98
C VAL A 331 -12.30 -10.32 9.13
N LYS A 332 -12.36 -9.70 10.31
CA LYS A 332 -13.05 -10.28 11.47
C LYS A 332 -14.56 -10.36 11.21
N PRO A 333 -15.26 -11.42 11.66
CA PRO A 333 -16.68 -11.65 11.32
C PRO A 333 -17.67 -10.53 11.68
N LYS A 334 -17.28 -9.65 12.62
CA LYS A 334 -18.14 -8.53 13.03
C LYS A 334 -18.15 -7.35 12.04
N TYR A 335 -17.27 -7.36 11.04
CA TYR A 335 -17.17 -6.29 10.04
C TYR A 335 -17.56 -6.83 8.66
N ASP A 336 -18.27 -6.01 7.90
CA ASP A 336 -18.63 -6.27 6.51
C ASP A 336 -17.79 -5.35 5.62
N LEU A 337 -16.66 -5.89 5.12
CA LEU A 337 -15.75 -5.14 4.26
C LEU A 337 -15.69 -5.82 2.88
N SER A 338 -15.61 -5.02 1.84
CA SER A 338 -15.68 -5.45 0.44
C SER A 338 -14.59 -6.44 0.03
N VAL A 339 -13.43 -6.43 0.71
CA VAL A 339 -12.34 -7.39 0.48
C VAL A 339 -12.14 -8.23 1.72
N PRO A 340 -12.75 -9.43 1.78
CA PRO A 340 -12.75 -10.24 3.01
C PRO A 340 -11.39 -10.84 3.34
N LYS A 341 -10.52 -11.01 2.34
CA LYS A 341 -9.19 -11.60 2.51
C LYS A 341 -8.23 -11.02 1.49
N ARG A 342 -6.99 -10.78 1.90
CA ARG A 342 -5.90 -10.35 1.02
C ARG A 342 -4.54 -10.80 1.53
N VAL A 343 -3.55 -10.84 0.65
CA VAL A 343 -2.14 -11.01 1.01
C VAL A 343 -1.42 -9.70 0.73
N LEU A 344 -0.76 -9.17 1.74
CA LEU A 344 -0.01 -7.92 1.69
C LEU A 344 1.48 -8.22 1.71
N TYR A 345 2.24 -7.58 0.84
CA TYR A 345 3.70 -7.67 0.78
C TYR A 345 4.29 -6.34 1.23
N ILE A 346 4.87 -6.33 2.44
CA ILE A 346 5.28 -5.13 3.14
C ILE A 346 6.80 -5.06 3.16
N ASP A 347 7.37 -3.99 2.58
CA ASP A 347 8.81 -3.74 2.62
C ASP A 347 9.33 -3.68 4.06
N SER A 348 10.42 -4.41 4.32
CA SER A 348 10.94 -4.57 5.69
C SER A 348 11.68 -3.35 6.23
N GLU A 349 12.05 -2.39 5.38
CA GLU A 349 12.71 -1.15 5.79
C GLU A 349 11.75 0.03 5.80
N GLY A 350 10.99 0.21 4.70
CA GLY A 350 10.08 1.34 4.55
C GLY A 350 8.70 1.11 5.14
N TRP A 351 8.35 -0.13 5.49
CA TRP A 351 7.02 -0.52 5.95
C TRP A 351 5.90 -0.17 4.96
N LEU A 352 6.25 -0.06 3.69
CA LEU A 352 5.32 0.21 2.60
C LEU A 352 4.73 -1.10 2.07
N ILE A 353 3.46 -1.10 1.71
CA ILE A 353 2.88 -2.19 0.94
C ILE A 353 3.36 -2.05 -0.50
N THR A 354 4.14 -3.01 -0.96
CA THR A 354 4.73 -3.02 -2.31
C THR A 354 3.89 -3.78 -3.32
N ALA A 355 3.06 -4.69 -2.85
CA ALA A 355 2.08 -5.42 -3.65
C ALA A 355 0.96 -5.96 -2.74
N SER A 356 -0.20 -6.22 -3.34
CA SER A 356 -1.35 -6.83 -2.67
C SER A 356 -2.04 -7.78 -3.63
N ASP A 357 -2.30 -9.01 -3.17
CA ASP A 357 -3.16 -9.98 -3.85
C ASP A 357 -4.52 -10.05 -3.14
N LEU A 358 -5.62 -9.95 -3.89
CA LEU A 358 -7.00 -9.89 -3.41
C LEU A 358 -7.75 -11.18 -3.70
#